data_f10c35dfdc52a943102ec4405753fde3
#
_entry.id   f10c35dfdc52a943102ec4405753fde3
#
_cell.length_a   1.000
_cell.length_b   1.000
_cell.length_c   1.000
_cell.angle_alpha   90.00
_cell.angle_beta   90.00
_cell.angle_gamma   90.00
#
_symmetry.space_group_name_H-M   'P 1'
#
loop_
_entity.id
_entity.type
_entity.pdbx_description
1 polymer ?
#
loop_
_entity_poly.entity_id
_entity_poly.type
_entity_poly.pdbx_seq_one_letter_code
_entity_poly.pdbx_strand_id
1 'polypeptide(L)'
;MTTYWIVVGIVAVILIATYVVLFFYGRKRQKKFDDQYNAAKERHEVFVLSKKMSKERPQTRWGRFFKIKTYQVVGRVNISQSMKNMQMSRMTTVTFQTTKQEYAKIQVNHKYKMDVAGNYIGYVLAPQPPKASSKIKRADKRKGQDVSGKKPKKKA
;
A
#
# COMPACT_ATOMS: atom_id res chain seq x y z
N MET A 1 -15.50 55.71 -11.87
CA MET A 1 -14.71 54.79 -11.01
C MET A 1 -15.57 53.73 -10.27
N THR A 2 -16.79 54.03 -9.89
CA THR A 2 -17.69 53.08 -9.17
C THR A 2 -18.10 51.85 -9.97
N THR A 3 -18.35 51.97 -11.27
CA THR A 3 -18.72 50.87 -12.17
C THR A 3 -17.64 49.78 -12.26
N TYR A 4 -16.38 50.16 -12.24
CA TYR A 4 -15.25 49.21 -12.28
C TYR A 4 -15.23 48.30 -11.06
N TRP A 5 -15.44 48.86 -9.88
CA TRP A 5 -15.48 48.10 -8.61
C TRP A 5 -16.67 47.13 -8.52
N ILE A 6 -17.81 47.50 -9.12
CA ILE A 6 -18.97 46.62 -9.20
C ILE A 6 -18.66 45.41 -10.10
N VAL A 7 -18.06 45.62 -11.25
CA VAL A 7 -17.70 44.52 -12.18
C VAL A 7 -16.69 43.59 -11.55
N VAL A 8 -15.65 44.11 -10.88
CA VAL A 8 -14.67 43.30 -10.15
C VAL A 8 -15.33 42.48 -9.06
N GLY A 9 -16.27 43.06 -8.31
CA GLY A 9 -17.03 42.36 -7.28
C GLY A 9 -17.85 41.18 -7.83
N ILE A 10 -18.55 41.39 -8.95
CA ILE A 10 -19.34 40.34 -9.61
C ILE A 10 -18.44 39.18 -10.08
N VAL A 11 -17.32 39.50 -10.72
CA VAL A 11 -16.35 38.46 -11.18
C VAL A 11 -15.81 37.66 -10.01
N ALA A 12 -15.45 38.32 -8.90
CA ALA A 12 -14.96 37.65 -7.70
C ALA A 12 -16.00 36.68 -7.11
N VAL A 13 -17.26 37.09 -7.05
CA VAL A 13 -18.37 36.23 -6.57
C VAL A 13 -18.54 34.99 -7.46
N ILE A 14 -18.50 35.15 -8.79
CA ILE A 14 -18.61 34.05 -9.75
C ILE A 14 -17.43 33.04 -9.56
N LEU A 15 -16.21 33.53 -9.39
CA LEU A 15 -15.05 32.68 -9.16
C LEU A 15 -15.17 31.89 -7.85
N ILE A 16 -15.59 32.54 -6.76
CA ILE A 16 -15.80 31.86 -5.49
C ILE A 16 -16.90 30.80 -5.59
N ALA A 17 -18.02 31.12 -6.21
CA ALA A 17 -19.11 30.17 -6.43
C ALA A 17 -18.65 28.95 -7.23
N THR A 18 -17.91 29.19 -8.33
CA THR A 18 -17.34 28.10 -9.15
C THR A 18 -16.37 27.23 -8.35
N TYR A 19 -15.50 27.82 -7.54
CA TYR A 19 -14.59 27.11 -6.68
C TYR A 19 -15.31 26.22 -5.66
N VAL A 20 -16.34 26.73 -5.01
CA VAL A 20 -17.15 26.02 -4.04
C VAL A 20 -17.83 24.80 -4.69
N VAL A 21 -18.45 24.99 -5.88
CA VAL A 21 -19.09 23.90 -6.62
C VAL A 21 -18.09 22.79 -6.98
N LEU A 22 -16.91 23.16 -7.52
CA LEU A 22 -15.87 22.20 -7.84
C LEU A 22 -15.35 21.45 -6.61
N PHE A 23 -15.22 22.14 -5.49
CA PHE A 23 -14.78 21.54 -4.24
C PHE A 23 -15.79 20.49 -3.71
N PHE A 24 -17.08 20.81 -3.69
CA PHE A 24 -18.12 19.87 -3.27
C PHE A 24 -18.26 18.69 -4.22
N TYR A 25 -18.13 18.92 -5.53
CA TYR A 25 -18.16 17.86 -6.53
C TYR A 25 -16.98 16.88 -6.37
N GLY A 26 -15.78 17.40 -6.16
CA GLY A 26 -14.60 16.60 -5.88
C GLY A 26 -14.76 15.73 -4.63
N ARG A 27 -15.24 16.31 -3.53
CA ARG A 27 -15.50 15.58 -2.28
C ARG A 27 -16.54 14.45 -2.44
N LYS A 28 -17.61 14.71 -3.19
CA LYS A 28 -18.66 13.70 -3.44
C LYS A 28 -18.10 12.50 -4.24
N ARG A 29 -17.20 12.77 -5.18
CA ARG A 29 -16.55 11.71 -5.98
C ARG A 29 -15.57 10.87 -5.15
N GLN A 30 -14.82 11.51 -4.28
CA GLN A 30 -13.91 10.84 -3.36
C GLN A 30 -14.64 9.90 -2.40
N LYS A 31 -15.72 10.37 -1.77
CA LYS A 31 -16.55 9.54 -0.88
C LYS A 31 -17.07 8.28 -1.57
N LYS A 32 -17.58 8.39 -2.80
CA LYS A 32 -18.05 7.22 -3.57
C LYS A 32 -16.95 6.20 -3.82
N PHE A 33 -15.74 6.65 -4.11
CA PHE A 33 -14.59 5.76 -4.29
C PHE A 33 -14.22 5.07 -2.97
N ASP A 34 -14.18 5.83 -1.87
CA ASP A 34 -13.86 5.30 -0.55
C ASP A 34 -14.90 4.27 -0.08
N ASP A 35 -16.20 4.52 -0.35
CA ASP A 35 -17.28 3.60 -0.03
C ASP A 35 -17.17 2.30 -0.84
N GLN A 36 -16.92 2.39 -2.15
CA GLN A 36 -16.70 1.23 -3.01
C GLN A 36 -15.44 0.45 -2.61
N TYR A 37 -14.36 1.16 -2.31
CA TYR A 37 -13.13 0.55 -1.83
C TYR A 37 -13.35 -0.20 -0.51
N ASN A 38 -14.02 0.44 0.47
CA ASN A 38 -14.28 -0.18 1.76
C ASN A 38 -15.21 -1.40 1.68
N ALA A 39 -16.16 -1.38 0.74
CA ALA A 39 -17.07 -2.51 0.50
C ALA A 39 -16.38 -3.71 -0.17
N ALA A 40 -15.38 -3.45 -1.02
CA ALA A 40 -14.65 -4.48 -1.76
C ALA A 40 -13.27 -4.80 -1.15
N LYS A 41 -12.96 -4.23 0.00
CA LYS A 41 -11.68 -4.36 0.65
C LYS A 41 -11.50 -5.75 1.25
N GLU A 42 -10.49 -6.46 0.78
CA GLU A 42 -10.06 -7.75 1.30
C GLU A 42 -8.60 -7.69 1.73
N ARG A 43 -8.27 -8.42 2.78
CA ARG A 43 -6.90 -8.50 3.27
C ARG A 43 -6.20 -9.72 2.70
N HIS A 44 -5.18 -9.48 1.88
CA HIS A 44 -4.38 -10.54 1.27
C HIS A 44 -2.90 -10.46 1.69
N GLU A 45 -2.26 -11.63 1.71
CA GLU A 45 -0.80 -11.70 1.78
C GLU A 45 -0.24 -11.68 0.35
N VAL A 46 0.53 -10.64 0.06
CA VAL A 46 1.11 -10.41 -1.25
C VAL A 46 2.63 -10.53 -1.17
N PHE A 47 3.21 -11.39 -1.98
CA PHE A 47 4.65 -11.43 -2.19
C PHE A 47 5.02 -10.52 -3.36
N VAL A 48 5.77 -9.46 -3.09
CA VAL A 48 6.12 -8.44 -4.09
C VAL A 48 7.27 -8.93 -4.97
N LEU A 49 7.02 -9.04 -6.27
CA LEU A 49 8.03 -9.44 -7.26
C LEU A 49 8.77 -8.24 -7.84
N SER A 50 8.03 -7.22 -8.25
CA SER A 50 8.62 -6.04 -8.86
C SER A 50 7.79 -4.79 -8.61
N LYS A 51 8.44 -3.63 -8.74
CA LYS A 51 7.82 -2.31 -8.64
C LYS A 51 8.07 -1.54 -9.93
N LYS A 52 7.02 -0.96 -10.51
CA LYS A 52 7.11 -0.18 -11.74
C LYS A 52 6.43 1.17 -11.56
N MET A 53 7.07 2.22 -12.02
CA MET A 53 6.47 3.54 -12.11
C MET A 53 6.28 3.88 -13.58
N SER A 54 5.04 4.02 -14.01
CA SER A 54 4.69 4.45 -15.36
C SER A 54 4.30 5.92 -15.36
N LYS A 55 4.72 6.64 -16.41
CA LYS A 55 4.28 8.02 -16.67
C LYS A 55 3.38 7.96 -17.88
N GLU A 56 2.09 8.06 -17.66
CA GLU A 56 1.10 8.01 -18.72
C GLU A 56 0.56 9.42 -19.02
N ARG A 57 0.29 9.67 -20.28
CA ARG A 57 -0.41 10.88 -20.71
C ARG A 57 -1.86 10.46 -20.97
N PRO A 58 -2.85 11.02 -20.26
CA PRO A 58 -4.23 10.76 -20.56
C PRO A 58 -4.54 11.12 -22.01
N GLN A 59 -5.27 10.26 -22.71
CA GLN A 59 -5.66 10.48 -24.11
C GLN A 59 -6.73 11.57 -24.29
N THR A 60 -7.19 12.17 -23.20
CA THR A 60 -8.15 13.28 -23.23
C THR A 60 -7.52 14.54 -23.82
N ARG A 61 -8.34 15.35 -24.54
CA ARG A 61 -7.93 16.57 -25.23
C ARG A 61 -7.12 17.54 -24.33
N TRP A 62 -7.45 17.59 -23.03
CA TRP A 62 -6.75 18.37 -22.00
C TRP A 62 -5.61 17.62 -21.33
N GLY A 63 -5.60 16.28 -21.40
CA GLY A 63 -4.60 15.42 -20.75
C GLY A 63 -3.21 15.49 -21.39
N ARG A 64 -3.08 16.07 -22.58
CA ARG A 64 -1.77 16.21 -23.24
C ARG A 64 -0.79 17.09 -22.44
N PHE A 65 -1.30 18.01 -21.64
CA PHE A 65 -0.50 18.94 -20.84
C PHE A 65 -0.06 18.35 -19.49
N PHE A 66 -0.70 17.26 -19.03
CA PHE A 66 -0.42 16.68 -17.72
C PHE A 66 0.14 15.25 -17.84
N LYS A 67 1.27 15.01 -17.20
CA LYS A 67 1.84 13.66 -17.04
C LYS A 67 1.37 13.08 -15.71
N ILE A 68 0.55 12.04 -15.74
CA ILE A 68 0.12 11.33 -14.55
C ILE A 68 1.12 10.22 -14.26
N LYS A 69 1.60 10.15 -13.02
CA LYS A 69 2.47 9.09 -12.55
C LYS A 69 1.60 7.99 -11.95
N THR A 70 1.63 6.80 -12.54
CA THR A 70 0.94 5.61 -12.04
C THR A 70 1.96 4.69 -11.39
N TYR A 71 1.70 4.31 -10.16
CA TYR A 71 2.55 3.42 -9.38
C TYR A 71 1.95 2.01 -9.43
N GLN A 72 2.73 1.05 -9.94
CA GLN A 72 2.31 -0.33 -10.13
C GLN A 72 3.22 -1.25 -9.33
N VAL A 73 2.63 -2.24 -8.69
CA VAL A 73 3.31 -3.30 -7.94
C VAL A 73 2.86 -4.64 -8.49
N VAL A 74 3.81 -5.45 -8.93
CA VAL A 74 3.55 -6.81 -9.36
C VAL A 74 3.80 -7.74 -8.19
N GLY A 75 2.78 -8.49 -7.79
CA GLY A 75 2.87 -9.40 -6.66
C GLY A 75 2.20 -10.74 -6.92
N ARG A 76 2.63 -11.76 -6.18
CA ARG A 76 1.95 -13.06 -6.11
C ARG A 76 1.00 -13.07 -4.92
N VAL A 77 -0.23 -13.41 -5.19
CA VAL A 77 -1.29 -13.54 -4.19
C VAL A 77 -1.74 -14.98 -4.15
N ASN A 78 -1.96 -15.50 -2.95
CA ASN A 78 -2.60 -16.79 -2.78
C ASN A 78 -4.12 -16.56 -2.69
N ILE A 79 -4.84 -16.96 -3.73
CA ILE A 79 -6.29 -16.88 -3.77
C ILE A 79 -6.82 -18.26 -3.40
N SER A 80 -7.39 -18.38 -2.20
CA SER A 80 -8.12 -19.57 -1.78
C SER A 80 -9.58 -19.44 -2.19
N GLN A 81 -9.99 -20.20 -3.16
CA GLN A 81 -11.40 -20.34 -3.54
C GLN A 81 -11.98 -21.57 -2.87
N SER A 82 -12.99 -21.36 -2.04
CA SER A 82 -13.79 -22.46 -1.48
C SER A 82 -14.94 -22.76 -2.43
N MET A 83 -14.82 -23.80 -3.24
CA MET A 83 -15.92 -24.36 -4.03
C MET A 83 -16.37 -25.65 -3.35
N LYS A 84 -17.68 -25.75 -3.01
CA LYS A 84 -18.38 -26.97 -2.57
C LYS A 84 -17.44 -28.15 -2.25
N ASN A 85 -16.87 -28.19 -1.02
CA ASN A 85 -16.00 -29.26 -0.50
C ASN A 85 -14.55 -29.36 -1.05
N MET A 86 -14.07 -28.44 -1.89
CA MET A 86 -12.66 -28.38 -2.28
C MET A 86 -12.09 -26.99 -2.00
N GLN A 87 -11.07 -26.93 -1.15
CA GLN A 87 -10.23 -25.73 -0.99
C GLN A 87 -9.11 -25.79 -2.02
N MET A 88 -9.25 -25.04 -3.10
CA MET A 88 -8.17 -24.85 -4.06
C MET A 88 -7.43 -23.56 -3.74
N SER A 89 -6.16 -23.66 -3.33
CA SER A 89 -5.30 -22.51 -3.21
C SER A 89 -4.44 -22.37 -4.46
N ARG A 90 -4.59 -21.27 -5.19
CA ARG A 90 -3.82 -20.99 -6.39
C ARG A 90 -2.99 -19.72 -6.22
N MET A 91 -1.70 -19.82 -6.49
CA MET A 91 -0.85 -18.65 -6.57
C MET A 91 -1.01 -17.97 -7.92
N THR A 92 -1.45 -16.73 -7.91
CA THR A 92 -1.65 -15.93 -9.13
C THR A 92 -0.79 -14.68 -9.06
N THR A 93 -0.17 -14.32 -10.19
CA THR A 93 0.58 -13.06 -10.30
C THR A 93 -0.37 -11.98 -10.78
N VAL A 94 -0.48 -10.92 -9.99
CA VAL A 94 -1.39 -9.79 -10.26
C VAL A 94 -0.60 -8.48 -10.24
N THR A 95 -0.98 -7.58 -11.13
CA THR A 95 -0.45 -6.20 -11.13
C THR A 95 -1.42 -5.29 -10.41
N PHE A 96 -0.96 -4.69 -9.33
CA PHE A 96 -1.74 -3.77 -8.51
C PHE A 96 -1.34 -2.33 -8.78
N GLN A 97 -2.31 -1.43 -8.73
CA GLN A 97 -2.09 0.01 -8.66
C GLN A 97 -2.11 0.48 -7.21
N THR A 98 -1.33 1.49 -6.89
CA THR A 98 -1.25 2.02 -5.52
C THR A 98 -0.94 3.52 -5.50
N THR A 99 -1.07 4.14 -4.34
CA THR A 99 -0.69 5.53 -4.13
C THR A 99 0.84 5.67 -4.01
N LYS A 100 1.35 6.89 -4.23
CA LYS A 100 2.77 7.20 -4.06
C LYS A 100 3.27 6.87 -2.64
N GLN A 101 2.43 7.12 -1.63
CA GLN A 101 2.78 6.90 -0.22
C GLN A 101 2.95 5.41 0.09
N GLU A 102 1.99 4.58 -0.32
CA GLU A 102 2.06 3.13 -0.10
C GLU A 102 3.14 2.47 -0.95
N TYR A 103 3.35 2.96 -2.18
CA TYR A 103 4.44 2.48 -3.04
C TYR A 103 5.83 2.67 -2.41
N ALA A 104 6.05 3.76 -1.66
CA ALA A 104 7.32 4.00 -0.99
C ALA A 104 7.59 3.01 0.15
N LYS A 105 6.56 2.53 0.83
CA LYS A 105 6.66 1.57 1.94
C LYS A 105 6.99 0.15 1.47
N ILE A 106 6.66 -0.19 0.22
CA ILE A 106 6.83 -1.53 -0.33
C ILE A 106 8.29 -1.74 -0.78
N GLN A 107 8.87 -2.86 -0.42
CA GLN A 107 10.17 -3.33 -0.92
C GLN A 107 9.96 -4.57 -1.78
N VAL A 108 10.85 -4.77 -2.77
CA VAL A 108 10.83 -5.95 -3.65
C VAL A 108 11.33 -7.17 -2.87
N ASN A 109 10.83 -8.35 -3.22
CA ASN A 109 11.16 -9.64 -2.59
C ASN A 109 10.74 -9.79 -1.12
N HIS A 110 9.75 -9.00 -0.66
CA HIS A 110 9.18 -9.11 0.67
C HIS A 110 7.70 -9.47 0.62
N LYS A 111 7.23 -10.13 1.70
CA LYS A 111 5.81 -10.40 1.91
C LYS A 111 5.18 -9.30 2.76
N TYR A 112 4.04 -8.82 2.33
CA TYR A 112 3.25 -7.83 3.03
C TYR A 112 1.81 -8.30 3.17
N LYS A 113 1.19 -7.95 4.28
CA LYS A 113 -0.27 -7.98 4.40
C LYS A 113 -0.77 -6.65 3.87
N MET A 114 -1.61 -6.70 2.85
CA MET A 114 -2.14 -5.52 2.16
C MET A 114 -3.65 -5.59 2.12
N ASP A 115 -4.28 -4.44 2.29
CA ASP A 115 -5.71 -4.28 2.04
C ASP A 115 -5.89 -3.95 0.55
N VAL A 116 -6.51 -4.85 -0.18
CA VAL A 116 -6.66 -4.81 -1.63
C VAL A 116 -8.14 -4.77 -1.99
N ALA A 117 -8.51 -3.93 -2.94
CA ALA A 117 -9.83 -3.93 -3.55
C ALA A 117 -9.66 -4.10 -5.07
N GLY A 118 -9.95 -5.30 -5.58
CA GLY A 118 -9.66 -5.65 -6.97
C GLY A 118 -8.17 -5.51 -7.31
N ASN A 119 -7.82 -4.61 -8.22
CA ASN A 119 -6.44 -4.34 -8.62
C ASN A 119 -5.79 -3.15 -7.90
N TYR A 120 -6.41 -2.64 -6.84
CA TYR A 120 -5.93 -1.46 -6.13
C TYR A 120 -5.51 -1.80 -4.70
N ILE A 121 -4.27 -1.41 -4.34
CA ILE A 121 -3.75 -1.49 -2.96
C ILE A 121 -4.01 -0.15 -2.29
N GLY A 122 -4.87 -0.14 -1.29
CA GLY A 122 -5.16 1.08 -0.54
C GLY A 122 -4.28 1.27 0.68
N TYR A 123 -3.94 0.17 1.37
CA TYR A 123 -3.12 0.23 2.56
C TYR A 123 -2.17 -0.96 2.68
N VAL A 124 -0.92 -0.67 3.04
CA VAL A 124 0.12 -1.68 3.29
C VAL A 124 0.38 -1.74 4.78
N LEU A 125 0.09 -2.89 5.39
CA LEU A 125 0.47 -3.15 6.77
C LEU A 125 1.99 -3.34 6.84
N ALA A 126 2.61 -2.90 7.93
CA ALA A 126 4.05 -3.06 8.13
C ALA A 126 4.47 -4.52 7.89
N PRO A 127 5.66 -4.76 7.30
CA PRO A 127 6.16 -6.11 7.12
C PRO A 127 6.20 -6.79 8.47
N GLN A 128 5.64 -8.01 8.56
CA GLN A 128 5.87 -8.79 9.75
C GLN A 128 7.38 -9.05 9.85
N PRO A 129 8.01 -8.74 10.99
CA PRO A 129 9.40 -9.13 11.19
C PRO A 129 9.48 -10.64 10.90
N PRO A 130 10.49 -11.12 10.16
CA PRO A 130 10.64 -12.53 9.90
C PRO A 130 10.52 -13.22 11.25
N LYS A 131 9.63 -14.21 11.36
CA LYS A 131 9.50 -15.02 12.59
C LYS A 131 10.90 -15.54 12.85
N ALA A 132 11.59 -14.95 13.81
CA ALA A 132 12.90 -15.41 14.24
C ALA A 132 12.74 -16.89 14.52
N SER A 133 13.34 -17.72 13.68
CA SER A 133 13.24 -19.15 13.81
C SER A 133 13.76 -19.45 15.22
N SER A 134 12.92 -20.01 16.06
CA SER A 134 13.20 -20.32 17.47
C SER A 134 14.38 -21.26 17.67
N LYS A 135 15.04 -21.66 16.58
CA LYS A 135 16.27 -22.47 16.56
C LYS A 135 17.54 -21.71 16.99
N ILE A 136 17.60 -20.38 16.82
CA ILE A 136 18.84 -19.64 17.17
C ILE A 136 18.96 -19.40 18.68
N LYS A 137 17.83 -19.31 19.41
CA LYS A 137 17.88 -19.14 20.88
C LYS A 137 18.28 -20.38 21.66
N ARG A 138 18.28 -21.59 21.06
CA ARG A 138 18.70 -22.83 21.74
C ARG A 138 20.20 -23.13 21.62
N ALA A 139 20.89 -22.55 20.62
CA ALA A 139 22.34 -22.73 20.46
C ALA A 139 23.16 -21.89 21.44
N ASP A 140 22.70 -20.67 21.74
CA ASP A 140 23.40 -19.77 22.68
C ASP A 140 23.27 -20.20 24.15
N LYS A 141 22.17 -20.90 24.50
CA LYS A 141 21.98 -21.36 25.90
C LYS A 141 22.82 -22.58 26.24
N ARG A 142 23.37 -23.32 25.25
CA ARG A 142 24.26 -24.47 25.48
C ARG A 142 25.74 -24.10 25.58
N LYS A 143 26.14 -22.92 25.11
CA LYS A 143 27.54 -22.46 25.16
C LYS A 143 27.91 -21.77 26.48
N GLY A 144 26.94 -21.44 27.32
CA GLY A 144 27.15 -20.76 28.61
C GLY A 144 27.26 -21.70 29.83
N GLN A 145 27.14 -23.04 29.66
CA GLN A 145 27.09 -23.97 30.80
C GLN A 145 28.36 -24.79 30.98
N ASP A 146 29.33 -24.75 30.05
CA ASP A 146 30.53 -25.61 30.14
C ASP A 146 31.79 -24.92 30.66
N VAL A 147 31.71 -23.73 31.26
CA VAL A 147 32.91 -23.01 31.75
C VAL A 147 32.93 -22.87 33.28
N SER A 148 32.05 -23.50 34.03
CA SER A 148 32.07 -23.44 35.49
C SER A 148 32.29 -24.84 36.10
N GLY A 149 33.51 -25.31 36.15
CA GLY A 149 33.79 -26.60 36.83
C GLY A 149 35.19 -27.13 36.71
N LYS A 150 36.24 -26.34 36.90
CA LYS A 150 37.56 -26.88 37.15
C LYS A 150 38.27 -26.17 38.32
N LYS A 151 38.05 -26.66 39.53
CA LYS A 151 38.87 -26.33 40.71
C LYS A 151 40.23 -26.97 40.56
N PRO A 152 41.35 -26.26 40.81
CA PRO A 152 42.65 -26.84 40.87
C PRO A 152 42.85 -27.61 42.18
N LYS A 153 43.24 -28.89 42.07
CA LYS A 153 43.72 -29.71 43.21
C LYS A 153 45.08 -29.17 43.65
N LYS A 154 45.16 -28.68 44.88
CA LYS A 154 46.39 -28.40 45.62
C LYS A 154 47.05 -29.73 45.98
N LYS A 155 48.33 -29.96 45.59
CA LYS A 155 49.22 -31.01 46.13
C LYS A 155 49.95 -30.43 47.35
N ALA A 156 49.88 -31.17 48.45
CA ALA A 156 50.82 -31.11 49.52
C ALA A 156 51.99 -32.04 49.21
#